data_7186d6ddcd4c72ec2afd300b52a844cd
#
_entry.id   7186d6ddcd4c72ec2afd300b52a844cd
#
_cell.length_a   1.000
_cell.length_b   1.000
_cell.length_c   1.000
_cell.angle_alpha   90.00
_cell.angle_beta   90.00
_cell.angle_gamma   90.00
#
_symmetry.space_group_name_H-M   'P 1'
#
loop_
_entity.id
_entity.type
_entity.pdbx_description
1 polymer ?
#
loop_
_entity_poly.entity_id
_entity_poly.type
_entity_poly.pdbx_seq_one_letter_code
_entity_poly.pdbx_strand_id
1 'polypeptide(L)'
;MASFEEHCRDCERLLGQRFENVNHWLDEMFRKYGPLHRFARHHWRGVDECGHMWGNAARKAAIIHILKDCGWVPSARDWAEQKVDALGFKINRPYGTDPTAELVSALGFSDVFNGYWDPKEFVAKAKELIDAD
;
A
#
# COMPACT_ATOMS: atom_id res chain seq x y z
N MET A 1 -5.74 -9.28 3.70
CA MET A 1 -4.93 -8.74 2.58
C MET A 1 -5.80 -8.62 1.34
N ALA A 2 -5.78 -7.48 0.69
CA ALA A 2 -6.56 -7.30 -0.52
C ALA A 2 -5.97 -8.13 -1.67
N SER A 3 -6.84 -8.75 -2.45
CA SER A 3 -6.43 -9.56 -3.60
C SER A 3 -6.09 -8.67 -4.81
N PHE A 4 -5.42 -9.25 -5.79
CA PHE A 4 -5.16 -8.57 -7.06
C PHE A 4 -6.47 -8.05 -7.67
N GLU A 5 -7.52 -8.89 -7.66
CA GLU A 5 -8.81 -8.50 -8.21
C GLU A 5 -9.45 -7.33 -7.47
N GLU A 6 -9.33 -7.30 -6.14
CA GLU A 6 -9.85 -6.19 -5.35
C GLU A 6 -9.12 -4.89 -5.68
N HIS A 7 -7.80 -4.93 -5.82
CA HIS A 7 -7.03 -3.76 -6.22
C HIS A 7 -7.46 -3.25 -7.60
N CYS A 8 -7.65 -4.15 -8.54
CA CYS A 8 -8.10 -3.77 -9.88
C CYS A 8 -9.49 -3.16 -9.87
N ARG A 9 -10.39 -3.69 -9.06
CA ARG A 9 -11.75 -3.13 -8.91
C ARG A 9 -11.73 -1.75 -8.30
N ASP A 10 -10.88 -1.52 -7.30
CA ASP A 10 -10.74 -0.19 -6.70
C ASP A 10 -10.25 0.82 -7.73
N CYS A 11 -9.28 0.45 -8.54
CA CYS A 11 -8.78 1.31 -9.61
C CYS A 11 -9.86 1.61 -10.65
N GLU A 12 -10.62 0.58 -11.06
CA GLU A 12 -11.69 0.75 -12.02
C GLU A 12 -12.76 1.69 -11.50
N ARG A 13 -13.15 1.54 -10.24
CA ARG A 13 -14.15 2.39 -9.60
C ARG A 13 -13.71 3.85 -9.53
N LEU A 14 -12.45 4.08 -9.18
CA LEU A 14 -11.95 5.44 -8.91
C LEU A 14 -11.34 6.11 -10.14
N LEU A 15 -10.79 5.34 -11.07
CA LEU A 15 -10.06 5.88 -12.22
C LEU A 15 -10.61 5.46 -13.58
N GLY A 16 -11.57 4.54 -13.60
CA GLY A 16 -12.18 4.08 -14.85
C GLY A 16 -11.43 2.96 -15.56
N GLN A 17 -10.31 2.51 -15.03
CA GLN A 17 -9.50 1.42 -15.59
C GLN A 17 -8.96 0.55 -14.48
N ARG A 18 -8.66 -0.71 -14.80
CA ARG A 18 -8.21 -1.69 -13.82
C ARG A 18 -6.74 -1.55 -13.44
N PHE A 19 -5.90 -1.01 -14.32
CA PHE A 19 -4.46 -0.86 -14.09
C PHE A 19 -3.79 -2.15 -13.65
N GLU A 20 -4.03 -3.23 -14.38
CA GLU A 20 -3.49 -4.53 -14.04
C GLU A 20 -1.97 -4.54 -13.99
N ASN A 21 -1.32 -3.79 -14.88
CA ASN A 21 0.14 -3.64 -14.89
C ASN A 21 0.67 -3.03 -13.59
N VAL A 22 0.03 -1.99 -13.09
CA VAL A 22 0.43 -1.31 -11.84
C VAL A 22 0.23 -2.25 -10.66
N ASN A 23 -0.95 -2.84 -10.55
CA ASN A 23 -1.28 -3.72 -9.43
C ASN A 23 -0.39 -4.96 -9.39
N HIS A 24 -0.07 -5.51 -10.57
CA HIS A 24 0.86 -6.63 -10.67
C HIS A 24 2.28 -6.22 -10.25
N TRP A 25 2.77 -5.09 -10.75
CA TRP A 25 4.12 -4.62 -10.46
C TRP A 25 4.34 -4.35 -8.97
N LEU A 26 3.36 -3.76 -8.30
CA LEU A 26 3.47 -3.47 -6.87
C LEU A 26 3.60 -4.73 -6.02
N ASP A 27 2.98 -5.83 -6.44
CA ASP A 27 3.02 -7.10 -5.70
C ASP A 27 3.98 -8.12 -6.30
N GLU A 28 4.69 -7.79 -7.38
CA GLU A 28 5.59 -8.71 -8.07
C GLU A 28 6.67 -9.27 -7.15
N MET A 29 7.15 -8.48 -6.21
CA MET A 29 8.20 -8.89 -5.28
C MET A 29 7.73 -9.91 -4.26
N PHE A 30 6.43 -10.24 -4.23
CA PHE A 30 5.91 -11.34 -3.44
C PHE A 30 6.62 -12.65 -3.75
N ARG A 31 7.02 -12.86 -5.01
CA ARG A 31 7.76 -14.06 -5.42
C ARG A 31 9.07 -14.22 -4.67
N LYS A 32 9.70 -13.11 -4.32
CA LYS A 32 11.01 -13.12 -3.66
C LYS A 32 10.89 -13.05 -2.14
N TYR A 33 9.96 -12.24 -1.64
CA TYR A 33 9.89 -11.93 -0.22
C TYR A 33 8.64 -12.47 0.47
N GLY A 34 7.68 -13.04 -0.27
CA GLY A 34 6.44 -13.53 0.30
C GLY A 34 5.58 -12.42 0.91
N PRO A 35 4.86 -12.71 2.00
CA PRO A 35 3.97 -11.72 2.63
C PRO A 35 4.65 -10.44 3.09
N LEU A 36 5.97 -10.44 3.22
CA LEU A 36 6.75 -9.30 3.71
C LEU A 36 7.29 -8.45 2.56
N HIS A 37 6.72 -8.54 1.38
CA HIS A 37 7.22 -7.89 0.16
C HIS A 37 6.98 -6.39 0.07
N ARG A 38 6.11 -5.83 0.92
CA ARG A 38 5.64 -4.46 0.73
C ARG A 38 6.73 -3.40 0.83
N PHE A 39 7.77 -3.64 1.63
CA PHE A 39 8.87 -2.69 1.75
C PHE A 39 9.52 -2.34 0.41
N ALA A 40 9.47 -3.25 -0.56
CA ALA A 40 10.17 -3.07 -1.83
C ALA A 40 9.57 -1.97 -2.69
N ARG A 41 8.23 -1.86 -2.74
CA ARG A 41 7.55 -0.94 -3.68
C ARG A 41 6.36 -0.20 -3.10
N HIS A 42 5.88 -0.57 -1.90
CA HIS A 42 4.72 0.09 -1.28
C HIS A 42 5.15 1.35 -0.54
N HIS A 43 5.55 2.37 -1.28
CA HIS A 43 5.95 3.69 -0.77
C HIS A 43 5.92 4.73 -1.88
N TRP A 44 6.11 6.00 -1.54
CA TRP A 44 6.05 7.09 -2.53
C TRP A 44 7.04 6.93 -3.68
N ARG A 45 8.21 6.34 -3.43
CA ARG A 45 9.16 6.05 -4.52
C ARG A 45 8.56 5.07 -5.52
N GLY A 46 7.89 4.03 -5.05
CA GLY A 46 7.19 3.07 -5.91
C GLY A 46 6.07 3.74 -6.70
N VAL A 47 5.34 4.65 -6.06
CA VAL A 47 4.31 5.46 -6.72
C VAL A 47 4.92 6.27 -7.87
N ASP A 48 6.03 6.95 -7.60
CA ASP A 48 6.70 7.76 -8.61
C ASP A 48 7.26 6.92 -9.75
N GLU A 49 7.78 5.74 -9.46
CA GLU A 49 8.26 4.81 -10.49
C GLU A 49 7.12 4.38 -11.43
N CYS A 50 5.93 4.14 -10.90
CA CYS A 50 4.75 3.85 -11.72
C CYS A 50 4.43 5.03 -12.64
N GLY A 51 4.53 6.25 -12.13
CA GLY A 51 4.32 7.46 -12.92
C GLY A 51 5.33 7.59 -14.06
N HIS A 52 6.58 7.25 -13.79
CA HIS A 52 7.63 7.28 -14.83
C HIS A 52 7.43 6.21 -15.89
N MET A 53 7.01 5.02 -15.49
CA MET A 53 6.84 3.92 -16.43
C MET A 53 5.56 4.05 -17.27
N TRP A 54 4.47 4.50 -16.69
CA TRP A 54 3.15 4.39 -17.32
C TRP A 54 2.30 5.67 -17.27
N GLY A 55 2.80 6.74 -16.68
CA GLY A 55 2.10 8.02 -16.68
C GLY A 55 1.36 8.34 -15.38
N ASN A 56 0.77 9.53 -15.35
CA ASN A 56 0.17 10.08 -14.14
C ASN A 56 -1.02 9.25 -13.63
N ALA A 57 -1.83 8.69 -14.51
CA ALA A 57 -2.95 7.85 -14.10
C ALA A 57 -2.46 6.58 -13.38
N ALA A 58 -1.35 6.00 -13.85
CA ALA A 58 -0.73 4.85 -13.20
C ALA A 58 -0.18 5.22 -11.82
N ARG A 59 0.35 6.42 -11.68
CA ARG A 59 0.79 6.94 -10.38
C ARG A 59 -0.38 6.98 -9.39
N LYS A 60 -1.53 7.44 -9.83
CA LYS A 60 -2.75 7.46 -9.00
C LYS A 60 -3.21 6.05 -8.66
N ALA A 61 -3.12 5.11 -9.59
CA ALA A 61 -3.47 3.71 -9.34
C ALA A 61 -2.57 3.09 -8.26
N ALA A 62 -1.27 3.43 -8.27
CA ALA A 62 -0.35 2.97 -7.24
C ALA A 62 -0.71 3.51 -5.87
N ILE A 63 -1.13 4.77 -5.77
CA ILE A 63 -1.60 5.37 -4.51
C ILE A 63 -2.79 4.58 -3.97
N ILE A 64 -3.76 4.27 -4.81
CA ILE A 64 -4.97 3.53 -4.43
C ILE A 64 -4.60 2.14 -3.89
N HIS A 65 -3.71 1.43 -4.58
CA HIS A 65 -3.26 0.10 -4.18
C HIS A 65 -2.60 0.12 -2.79
N ILE A 66 -1.64 1.02 -2.61
CA ILE A 66 -0.87 1.09 -1.37
C ILE A 66 -1.75 1.54 -0.20
N LEU A 67 -2.63 2.51 -0.44
CA LEU A 67 -3.56 2.98 0.58
C LEU A 67 -4.44 1.83 1.08
N LYS A 68 -4.93 0.98 0.16
CA LYS A 68 -5.75 -0.17 0.53
C LYS A 68 -4.97 -1.14 1.40
N ASP A 69 -3.73 -1.44 1.03
CA ASP A 69 -2.90 -2.42 1.73
C ASP A 69 -2.36 -1.92 3.06
N CYS A 70 -1.95 -0.66 3.13
CA CYS A 70 -1.18 -0.13 4.26
C CYS A 70 -1.93 0.88 5.11
N GLY A 71 -3.11 1.31 4.67
CA GLY A 71 -3.89 2.33 5.38
C GLY A 71 -3.39 3.76 5.17
N TRP A 72 -2.23 3.92 4.53
CA TRP A 72 -1.59 5.18 4.16
C TRP A 72 -0.52 4.89 3.13
N VAL A 73 0.13 5.93 2.62
CA VAL A 73 1.25 5.74 1.69
C VAL A 73 2.53 6.14 2.42
N PRO A 74 3.35 5.18 2.87
CA PRO A 74 4.61 5.50 3.53
C PRO A 74 5.65 6.00 2.54
N SER A 75 6.70 6.67 3.05
CA SER A 75 7.87 6.97 2.25
C SER A 75 8.85 5.80 2.31
N ALA A 76 9.80 5.77 1.37
CA ALA A 76 10.89 4.79 1.44
C ALA A 76 11.69 4.95 2.74
N ARG A 77 11.82 6.19 3.21
CA ARG A 77 12.50 6.48 4.48
C ARG A 77 11.75 5.92 5.68
N ASP A 78 10.41 5.96 5.65
CA ASP A 78 9.61 5.37 6.74
C ASP A 78 9.90 3.88 6.89
N TRP A 79 10.08 3.16 5.79
CA TRP A 79 10.45 1.77 5.81
C TRP A 79 11.88 1.58 6.37
N ALA A 80 12.82 2.38 5.89
CA ALA A 80 14.23 2.29 6.32
C ALA A 80 14.39 2.61 7.81
N GLU A 81 13.60 3.54 8.34
CA GLU A 81 13.66 3.96 9.73
C GLU A 81 12.72 3.18 10.64
N GLN A 82 12.08 2.14 10.11
CA GLN A 82 11.17 1.27 10.86
C GLN A 82 10.00 2.02 11.51
N LYS A 83 9.46 3.00 10.81
CA LYS A 83 8.27 3.73 11.24
C LYS A 83 6.97 3.05 10.82
N VAL A 84 7.09 1.94 10.11
CA VAL A 84 5.98 1.08 9.70
C VAL A 84 6.29 -0.34 10.16
N ASP A 85 5.25 -1.14 10.37
CA ASP A 85 5.43 -2.56 10.64
C ASP A 85 5.76 -3.30 9.32
N ALA A 86 5.93 -4.62 9.41
CA ALA A 86 6.33 -5.41 8.26
C ALA A 86 5.29 -5.42 7.12
N LEU A 87 4.05 -5.09 7.41
CA LEU A 87 2.98 -5.02 6.42
C LEU A 87 2.72 -3.59 5.93
N GLY A 88 3.48 -2.61 6.41
CA GLY A 88 3.37 -1.23 5.97
C GLY A 88 2.40 -0.37 6.77
N PHE A 89 1.78 -0.91 7.82
CA PHE A 89 0.91 -0.12 8.68
C PHE A 89 1.74 0.83 9.53
N LYS A 90 1.25 2.06 9.64
CA LYS A 90 1.91 3.07 10.45
C LYS A 90 1.94 2.65 11.91
N ILE A 91 3.12 2.69 12.51
CA ILE A 91 3.27 2.39 13.92
C ILE A 91 3.56 3.67 14.71
N ASN A 92 3.04 3.72 15.92
CA ASN A 92 3.21 4.88 16.80
C ASN A 92 3.85 4.38 18.09
N ARG A 93 5.18 4.19 18.02
CA ARG A 93 5.95 3.70 19.15
C ARG A 93 7.29 4.42 19.24
N PRO A 94 7.91 4.43 20.43
CA PRO A 94 9.22 5.05 20.60
C PRO A 94 10.30 4.37 19.76
N TYR A 95 11.27 5.17 19.35
CA TYR A 95 12.44 4.69 18.65
C TYR A 95 13.14 3.60 19.48
N GLY A 96 13.59 2.54 18.82
CA GLY A 96 14.28 1.43 19.47
C GLY A 96 13.41 0.32 20.00
N THR A 97 12.09 0.42 19.85
CA THR A 97 11.19 -0.68 20.20
C THR A 97 11.41 -1.85 19.24
N ASP A 98 11.36 -3.08 19.78
CA ASP A 98 11.63 -4.28 18.99
C ASP A 98 10.61 -4.47 17.86
N PRO A 99 11.03 -4.42 16.58
CA PRO A 99 10.11 -4.61 15.46
C PRO A 99 9.58 -6.04 15.33
N THR A 100 10.22 -7.03 15.96
CA THR A 100 9.78 -8.43 15.89
C THR A 100 8.41 -8.60 16.51
N ALA A 101 8.16 -7.97 17.65
CA ALA A 101 6.86 -8.04 18.31
C ALA A 101 5.77 -7.42 17.44
N GLU A 102 6.09 -6.31 16.78
CA GLU A 102 5.17 -5.63 15.86
C GLU A 102 4.87 -6.50 14.64
N LEU A 103 5.89 -7.18 14.11
CA LEU A 103 5.70 -8.09 12.98
C LEU A 103 4.75 -9.23 13.34
N VAL A 104 4.94 -9.86 14.48
CA VAL A 104 4.07 -10.96 14.93
C VAL A 104 2.63 -10.46 15.06
N SER A 105 2.44 -9.30 15.67
CA SER A 105 1.13 -8.70 15.85
C SER A 105 0.48 -8.38 14.50
N ALA A 106 1.23 -7.78 13.59
CA ALA A 106 0.74 -7.42 12.26
C ALA A 106 0.33 -8.64 11.46
N LEU A 107 1.13 -9.70 11.48
CA LEU A 107 0.81 -10.94 10.77
C LEU A 107 -0.46 -11.61 11.32
N GLY A 108 -0.67 -11.53 12.64
CA GLY A 108 -1.86 -12.08 13.27
C GLY A 108 -3.13 -11.30 13.00
N PHE A 109 -3.00 -10.00 12.69
CA PHE A 109 -4.15 -9.12 12.51
C PHE A 109 -4.30 -8.57 11.09
N SER A 110 -3.51 -9.04 10.13
CA SER A 110 -3.52 -8.49 8.77
C SER A 110 -4.91 -8.52 8.12
N ASP A 111 -5.63 -9.63 8.25
CA ASP A 111 -6.96 -9.75 7.67
C ASP A 111 -7.97 -8.84 8.36
N VAL A 112 -7.79 -8.64 9.66
CA VAL A 112 -8.63 -7.74 10.44
C VAL A 112 -8.45 -6.31 9.98
N PHE A 113 -7.19 -5.88 9.77
CA PHE A 113 -6.90 -4.53 9.28
C PHE A 113 -7.51 -4.29 7.91
N ASN A 114 -7.43 -5.27 7.01
CA ASN A 114 -8.04 -5.15 5.70
C ASN A 114 -9.56 -5.05 5.78
N GLY A 115 -10.16 -5.64 6.80
CA GLY A 115 -11.60 -5.57 7.03
C GLY A 115 -12.05 -4.26 7.67
N TYR A 116 -11.13 -3.45 8.19
CA TYR A 116 -11.48 -2.19 8.85
C TYR A 116 -11.74 -1.03 7.92
N TRP A 117 -11.37 -1.15 6.64
CA TRP A 117 -11.68 -0.07 5.72
C TRP A 117 -13.19 0.02 5.52
N ASP A 118 -13.81 1.04 6.07
CA ASP A 118 -15.14 1.44 5.65
C ASP A 118 -15.03 1.85 4.18
N PRO A 119 -15.82 1.25 3.27
CA PRO A 119 -15.72 1.58 1.85
C PRO A 119 -15.83 3.07 1.55
N LYS A 120 -16.67 3.79 2.29
CA LYS A 120 -16.83 5.23 2.10
C LYS A 120 -15.61 6.01 2.56
N GLU A 121 -15.02 5.63 3.68
CA GLU A 121 -13.79 6.25 4.19
C GLU A 121 -12.63 6.00 3.26
N PHE A 122 -12.50 4.78 2.74
CA PHE A 122 -11.44 4.46 1.79
C PHE A 122 -11.55 5.30 0.52
N VAL A 123 -12.75 5.37 -0.06
CA VAL A 123 -12.99 6.16 -1.28
C VAL A 123 -12.68 7.63 -1.04
N ALA A 124 -13.13 8.18 0.09
CA ALA A 124 -12.88 9.58 0.43
C ALA A 124 -11.38 9.87 0.57
N LYS A 125 -10.65 9.00 1.27
CA LYS A 125 -9.20 9.16 1.45
C LYS A 125 -8.45 9.00 0.14
N ALA A 126 -8.84 8.03 -0.68
CA ALA A 126 -8.23 7.82 -1.98
C ALA A 126 -8.40 9.05 -2.88
N LYS A 127 -9.59 9.61 -2.93
CA LYS A 127 -9.87 10.82 -3.71
C LYS A 127 -9.05 12.00 -3.23
N GLU A 128 -8.93 12.17 -1.91
CA GLU A 128 -8.11 13.22 -1.33
C GLU A 128 -6.66 13.11 -1.82
N LEU A 129 -6.09 11.92 -1.79
CA LEU A 129 -4.69 11.71 -2.16
C LEU A 129 -4.47 11.84 -3.68
N ILE A 130 -5.37 11.31 -4.51
CA ILE A 130 -5.19 11.39 -5.96
C ILE A 130 -5.50 12.78 -6.50
N ASP A 131 -6.41 13.53 -5.87
CA ASP A 131 -6.77 14.88 -6.30
C ASP A 131 -5.74 15.91 -5.85
N ALA A 132 -4.98 15.63 -4.80
CA ALA A 132 -3.91 16.50 -4.34
C ALA A 132 -2.72 16.53 -5.29
N ASP A 133 -2.66 15.59 -6.22
CA ASP A 133 -1.58 15.48 -7.21
C ASP A 133 -1.80 16.46 -8.40
#